data_ec295bac5b07e70182e82a94437c5674
#
_entry.id   ec295bac5b07e70182e82a94437c5674
#
_cell.length_a   1.000
_cell.length_b   1.000
_cell.length_c   1.000
_cell.angle_alpha   90.00
_cell.angle_beta   90.00
_cell.angle_gamma   90.00
#
_symmetry.space_group_name_H-M   'P 1'
#
loop_
_entity.id
_entity.type
_entity.pdbx_description
1 polymer ?
#
loop_
_entity_poly.entity_id
_entity_poly.type
_entity_poly.pdbx_seq_one_letter_code
_entity_poly.pdbx_strand_id
1 'polypeptide(L)'
;MQSVLNRLYERERNVTEEQQVKDAIQVILADKTDQYSMLMTFLSDNQRRLLKALATEGVVVQPLSNAFIQKYELPSSSSVKKALTVLVDKDLVYHATEGYVVYDRFFDLWLRRL
;
A
#
# COMPACT_ATOMS: atom_id res chain seq x y z
N MET A 1 5.14 -16.32 -37.64
CA MET A 1 4.94 -16.76 -36.28
C MET A 1 4.34 -15.67 -35.38
N GLN A 2 4.94 -14.50 -35.38
CA GLN A 2 4.41 -13.40 -34.55
C GLN A 2 3.02 -12.95 -34.99
N SER A 3 2.71 -13.00 -36.27
CA SER A 3 1.40 -12.60 -36.74
C SER A 3 0.29 -13.50 -36.21
N VAL A 4 0.56 -14.78 -36.02
CA VAL A 4 -0.40 -15.73 -35.43
C VAL A 4 -0.59 -15.40 -33.95
N LEU A 5 0.49 -15.15 -33.25
CA LEU A 5 0.43 -14.74 -31.84
C LEU A 5 -0.33 -13.42 -31.69
N ASN A 6 -0.10 -12.48 -32.59
CA ASN A 6 -0.81 -11.21 -32.56
C ASN A 6 -2.30 -11.35 -32.74
N ARG A 7 -2.73 -12.29 -33.58
CA ARG A 7 -4.17 -12.55 -33.77
C ARG A 7 -4.82 -13.10 -32.50
N LEU A 8 -4.14 -14.04 -31.86
CA LEU A 8 -4.63 -14.55 -30.58
C LEU A 8 -4.66 -13.44 -29.54
N TYR A 9 -3.65 -12.60 -29.56
CA TYR A 9 -3.56 -11.45 -28.68
C TYR A 9 -4.74 -10.51 -28.87
N GLU A 10 -5.09 -10.20 -30.10
CA GLU A 10 -6.20 -9.31 -30.37
C GLU A 10 -7.54 -9.85 -29.90
N ARG A 11 -7.75 -11.15 -30.00
CA ARG A 11 -8.98 -11.78 -29.54
C ARG A 11 -9.17 -11.69 -28.04
N GLU A 12 -8.10 -11.90 -27.30
CA GLU A 12 -8.11 -11.94 -25.85
C GLU A 12 -7.42 -10.73 -25.26
N ARG A 13 -7.39 -9.65 -26.02
CA ARG A 13 -6.60 -8.50 -25.72
C ARG A 13 -6.81 -7.95 -24.33
N ASN A 14 -8.06 -7.78 -23.93
CA ASN A 14 -8.38 -7.20 -22.63
C ASN A 14 -7.91 -8.08 -21.49
N VAL A 15 -8.15 -9.39 -21.58
CA VAL A 15 -7.72 -10.33 -20.55
C VAL A 15 -6.21 -10.41 -20.49
N THR A 16 -5.56 -10.47 -21.66
CA THR A 16 -4.10 -10.57 -21.73
C THR A 16 -3.43 -9.31 -21.20
N GLU A 17 -3.98 -8.15 -21.51
CA GLU A 17 -3.43 -6.89 -21.01
C GLU A 17 -3.57 -6.78 -19.50
N GLU A 18 -4.71 -7.15 -18.94
CA GLU A 18 -4.91 -7.17 -17.51
C GLU A 18 -3.92 -8.10 -16.82
N GLN A 19 -3.73 -9.29 -17.38
CA GLN A 19 -2.80 -10.26 -16.83
C GLN A 19 -1.36 -9.74 -16.87
N GLN A 20 -0.97 -9.10 -17.96
CA GLN A 20 0.36 -8.52 -18.09
C GLN A 20 0.60 -7.41 -17.08
N VAL A 21 -0.40 -6.57 -16.84
CA VAL A 21 -0.30 -5.50 -15.84
C VAL A 21 -0.17 -6.10 -14.44
N LYS A 22 -0.97 -7.10 -14.12
CA LYS A 22 -0.89 -7.79 -12.83
C LYS A 22 0.47 -8.44 -12.63
N ASP A 23 0.98 -9.12 -13.65
CA ASP A 23 2.29 -9.77 -13.59
C ASP A 23 3.41 -8.74 -13.42
N ALA A 24 3.33 -7.62 -14.13
CA ALA A 24 4.31 -6.54 -14.01
C ALA A 24 4.32 -5.96 -12.61
N ILE A 25 3.16 -5.73 -12.02
CA ILE A 25 3.05 -5.23 -10.65
C ILE A 25 3.66 -6.23 -9.69
N GLN A 26 3.38 -7.52 -9.84
CA GLN A 26 3.94 -8.55 -8.97
C GLN A 26 5.46 -8.60 -9.05
N VAL A 27 6.02 -8.47 -10.25
CA VAL A 27 7.47 -8.45 -10.43
C VAL A 27 8.08 -7.23 -9.74
N ILE A 28 7.48 -6.06 -9.89
CA ILE A 28 7.95 -4.84 -9.23
C ILE A 28 7.89 -5.00 -7.71
N LEU A 29 6.81 -5.53 -7.18
CA LEU A 29 6.65 -5.73 -5.74
C LEU A 29 7.65 -6.75 -5.21
N ALA A 30 7.91 -7.83 -5.96
CA ALA A 30 8.90 -8.83 -5.58
C ALA A 30 10.30 -8.22 -5.54
N ASP A 31 10.65 -7.42 -6.55
CA ASP A 31 11.96 -6.75 -6.60
C ASP A 31 12.16 -5.79 -5.45
N LYS A 32 11.08 -5.14 -4.98
CA LYS A 32 11.15 -4.16 -3.91
C LYS A 32 10.92 -4.73 -2.53
N THR A 33 10.63 -6.02 -2.41
CA THR A 33 10.32 -6.65 -1.14
C THR A 33 11.43 -6.44 -0.11
N ASP A 34 12.69 -6.60 -0.51
CA ASP A 34 13.80 -6.42 0.42
C ASP A 34 13.89 -4.99 0.93
N GLN A 35 13.69 -4.00 0.05
CA GLN A 35 13.69 -2.60 0.42
C GLN A 35 12.56 -2.26 1.38
N TYR A 36 11.36 -2.74 1.08
CA TYR A 36 10.19 -2.50 1.91
C TYR A 36 10.29 -3.21 3.26
N SER A 37 10.80 -4.45 3.27
CA SER A 37 11.02 -5.18 4.51
C SER A 37 12.03 -4.47 5.39
N MET A 38 13.12 -3.97 4.81
CA MET A 38 14.12 -3.21 5.54
C MET A 38 13.52 -1.92 6.10
N LEU A 39 12.73 -1.21 5.30
CA LEU A 39 12.05 0.00 5.75
C LEU A 39 11.15 -0.29 6.95
N MET A 40 10.40 -1.38 6.90
CA MET A 40 9.51 -1.79 8.00
C MET A 40 10.31 -2.10 9.27
N THR A 41 11.53 -2.61 9.12
CA THR A 41 12.40 -2.90 10.26
C THR A 41 12.76 -1.64 11.06
N PHE A 42 12.87 -0.49 10.39
CA PHE A 42 13.17 0.77 11.05
C PHE A 42 11.96 1.43 11.71
N LEU A 43 10.77 0.88 11.51
CA LEU A 43 9.55 1.42 12.11
C LEU A 43 9.22 0.67 13.40
N SER A 44 8.62 1.38 14.36
CA SER A 44 8.10 0.74 15.56
C SER A 44 6.89 -0.12 15.23
N ASP A 45 6.49 -0.99 16.15
CA ASP A 45 5.33 -1.84 15.99
C ASP A 45 4.05 -1.02 15.72
N ASN A 46 3.85 0.05 16.48
CA ASN A 46 2.70 0.93 16.30
C ASN A 46 2.70 1.61 14.93
N GLN A 47 3.88 2.03 14.47
CA GLN A 47 4.03 2.65 13.17
C GLN A 47 3.73 1.66 12.04
N ARG A 48 4.21 0.42 12.15
CA ARG A 48 3.93 -0.63 11.17
C ARG A 48 2.44 -0.95 11.11
N ARG A 49 1.81 -1.08 12.27
CA ARG A 49 0.37 -1.37 12.35
C ARG A 49 -0.46 -0.27 11.72
N LEU A 50 -0.13 0.98 12.02
CA LEU A 50 -0.84 2.13 11.45
C LEU A 50 -0.64 2.20 9.94
N LEU A 51 0.59 2.00 9.48
CA LEU A 51 0.90 2.05 8.06
C LEU A 51 0.11 0.99 7.28
N LYS A 52 0.06 -0.22 7.81
CA LYS A 52 -0.71 -1.30 7.20
C LYS A 52 -2.22 -1.00 7.21
N ALA A 53 -2.72 -0.42 8.29
CA ALA A 53 -4.13 -0.04 8.40
C ALA A 53 -4.48 1.03 7.36
N LEU A 54 -3.64 2.04 7.20
CA LEU A 54 -3.84 3.08 6.20
C LEU A 54 -3.84 2.50 4.77
N ALA A 55 -2.92 1.60 4.49
CA ALA A 55 -2.85 0.95 3.19
C ALA A 55 -4.10 0.12 2.91
N THR A 56 -4.59 -0.60 3.90
CA THR A 56 -5.77 -1.45 3.77
C THR A 56 -7.03 -0.63 3.52
N GLU A 57 -7.19 0.51 4.22
CA GLU A 57 -8.33 1.41 4.00
C GLU A 57 -8.21 2.18 2.70
N GLY A 58 -7.00 2.48 2.27
CA GLY A 58 -6.75 3.30 1.09
C GLY A 58 -6.65 4.78 1.43
N VAL A 59 -7.75 5.41 1.84
CA VAL A 59 -7.77 6.80 2.26
C VAL A 59 -8.46 6.87 3.63
N VAL A 60 -7.83 7.53 4.60
CA VAL A 60 -8.37 7.64 5.95
C VAL A 60 -8.52 9.11 6.33
N VAL A 61 -9.76 9.54 6.51
CA VAL A 61 -10.07 10.93 6.86
C VAL A 61 -9.75 11.18 8.33
N GLN A 62 -10.10 10.25 9.20
CA GLN A 62 -9.96 10.41 10.65
C GLN A 62 -9.24 9.20 11.27
N PRO A 63 -7.90 9.15 11.15
CA PRO A 63 -7.13 8.01 11.69
C PRO A 63 -7.14 7.93 13.20
N LEU A 64 -7.55 8.99 13.89
CA LEU A 64 -7.62 9.00 15.36
C LEU A 64 -9.02 8.65 15.88
N SER A 65 -9.98 8.35 15.00
CA SER A 65 -11.33 7.99 15.42
C SER A 65 -11.35 6.62 16.10
N ASN A 66 -12.28 6.45 17.05
CA ASN A 66 -12.44 5.18 17.74
C ASN A 66 -12.79 4.05 16.77
N ALA A 67 -13.59 4.35 15.75
CA ALA A 67 -14.00 3.35 14.77
C ALA A 67 -12.78 2.78 14.03
N PHE A 68 -11.86 3.63 13.58
CA PHE A 68 -10.67 3.21 12.89
C PHE A 68 -9.72 2.46 13.83
N ILE A 69 -9.51 2.99 15.03
CA ILE A 69 -8.63 2.39 16.03
C ILE A 69 -9.10 0.99 16.40
N GLN A 70 -10.40 0.82 16.65
CA GLN A 70 -10.96 -0.48 17.00
C GLN A 70 -10.94 -1.45 15.82
N LYS A 71 -11.22 -0.97 14.62
CA LYS A 71 -11.24 -1.83 13.43
C LYS A 71 -9.90 -2.51 13.21
N TYR A 72 -8.80 -1.81 13.43
CA TYR A 72 -7.46 -2.31 13.21
C TYR A 72 -6.71 -2.65 14.49
N GLU A 73 -7.42 -2.66 15.61
CA GLU A 73 -6.85 -3.02 16.92
C GLU A 73 -5.60 -2.20 17.24
N LEU A 74 -5.68 -0.89 16.99
CA LEU A 74 -4.61 0.03 17.29
C LEU A 74 -4.61 0.38 18.79
N PRO A 75 -3.44 0.76 19.35
CA PRO A 75 -3.33 0.87 20.81
C PRO A 75 -4.15 2.00 21.43
N SER A 76 -4.01 3.23 20.93
CA SER A 76 -4.74 4.38 21.45
C SER A 76 -4.63 5.53 20.48
N SER A 77 -5.51 6.54 20.63
CA SER A 77 -5.46 7.70 19.74
C SER A 77 -4.16 8.48 19.90
N SER A 78 -3.61 8.59 21.10
CA SER A 78 -2.35 9.29 21.33
C SER A 78 -1.18 8.55 20.69
N SER A 79 -1.15 7.23 20.79
CA SER A 79 -0.11 6.41 20.14
C SER A 79 -0.23 6.47 18.63
N VAL A 80 -1.45 6.44 18.10
CA VAL A 80 -1.70 6.57 16.67
C VAL A 80 -1.24 7.95 16.17
N LYS A 81 -1.52 9.01 16.93
CA LYS A 81 -1.09 10.35 16.56
C LYS A 81 0.43 10.45 16.47
N LYS A 82 1.16 9.90 17.44
CA LYS A 82 2.61 9.88 17.44
C LYS A 82 3.15 9.10 16.24
N ALA A 83 2.61 7.93 15.99
CA ALA A 83 3.01 7.10 14.87
C ALA A 83 2.74 7.81 13.53
N LEU A 84 1.58 8.44 13.40
CA LEU A 84 1.20 9.17 12.20
C LEU A 84 2.16 10.32 11.92
N THR A 85 2.52 11.08 12.96
CA THR A 85 3.47 12.18 12.83
C THR A 85 4.80 11.68 12.27
N VAL A 86 5.31 10.56 12.78
CA VAL A 86 6.56 9.99 12.30
C VAL A 86 6.45 9.54 10.84
N LEU A 87 5.33 8.89 10.49
CA LEU A 87 5.13 8.41 9.12
C LEU A 87 5.04 9.56 8.13
N VAL A 88 4.39 10.65 8.51
CA VAL A 88 4.30 11.85 7.67
C VAL A 88 5.68 12.50 7.55
N ASP A 89 6.42 12.62 8.66
CA ASP A 89 7.77 13.20 8.66
C ASP A 89 8.73 12.40 7.78
N LYS A 90 8.55 11.09 7.68
CA LYS A 90 9.37 10.22 6.83
C LYS A 90 8.89 10.15 5.39
N ASP A 91 7.88 10.92 5.04
CA ASP A 91 7.27 10.92 3.70
C ASP A 91 6.70 9.57 3.27
N LEU A 92 6.34 8.72 4.21
CA LEU A 92 5.68 7.43 3.93
C LEU A 92 4.18 7.59 3.79
N VAL A 93 3.63 8.57 4.48
CA VAL A 93 2.20 8.92 4.47
C VAL A 93 2.11 10.41 4.22
N TYR A 94 1.10 10.84 3.46
CA TYR A 94 0.87 12.25 3.33
C TYR A 94 -0.62 12.58 3.50
N HIS A 95 -0.89 13.81 3.90
CA HIS A 95 -2.24 14.28 4.14
C HIS A 95 -2.77 14.95 2.86
N ALA A 96 -3.49 14.18 2.07
CA ALA A 96 -4.14 14.66 0.86
C ALA A 96 -5.45 15.35 1.21
N THR A 97 -6.07 15.99 0.22
CA THR A 97 -7.37 16.64 0.38
C THR A 97 -8.42 15.65 0.87
N GLU A 98 -8.38 14.42 0.39
CA GLU A 98 -9.33 13.35 0.73
C GLU A 98 -9.04 12.71 2.09
N GLY A 99 -7.82 12.84 2.62
CA GLY A 99 -7.41 12.22 3.87
C GLY A 99 -5.97 11.74 3.81
N TYR A 100 -5.60 10.90 4.76
CA TYR A 100 -4.25 10.34 4.85
C TYR A 100 -4.12 9.15 3.93
N VAL A 101 -3.04 9.12 3.13
CA VAL A 101 -2.76 8.06 2.17
C VAL A 101 -1.29 7.67 2.25
N VAL A 102 -0.98 6.41 1.90
CA VAL A 102 0.39 5.97 1.74
C VAL A 102 0.95 6.60 0.47
N TYR A 103 2.08 7.27 0.59
CA TYR A 103 2.64 8.08 -0.48
C TYR A 103 3.01 7.26 -1.72
N ASP A 104 3.75 6.16 -1.53
CA ASP A 104 4.22 5.31 -2.62
C ASP A 104 3.15 4.25 -2.95
N ARG A 105 2.62 4.31 -4.16
CA ARG A 105 1.56 3.40 -4.58
C ARG A 105 2.00 1.93 -4.56
N PHE A 106 3.23 1.65 -4.95
CA PHE A 106 3.74 0.27 -4.92
C PHE A 106 3.92 -0.23 -3.49
N PHE A 107 4.39 0.63 -2.61
CA PHE A 107 4.50 0.31 -1.19
C PHE A 107 3.12 0.04 -0.58
N ASP A 108 2.13 0.85 -0.93
CA ASP A 108 0.74 0.66 -0.53
C ASP A 108 0.22 -0.73 -0.94
N LEU A 109 0.44 -1.11 -2.19
CA LEU A 109 0.04 -2.43 -2.69
C LEU A 109 0.78 -3.56 -1.99
N TRP A 110 2.07 -3.37 -1.71
CA TRP A 110 2.87 -4.35 -0.98
C TRP A 110 2.34 -4.56 0.44
N LEU A 111 2.01 -3.46 1.12
CA LEU A 111 1.46 -3.51 2.49
C LEU A 111 0.13 -4.27 2.54
N ARG A 112 -0.71 -4.09 1.53
CA ARG A 112 -2.01 -4.78 1.47
C ARG A 112 -1.87 -6.29 1.35
N ARG A 113 -0.74 -6.76 0.86
CA ARG A 113 -0.48 -8.19 0.67
C ARG A 113 0.17 -8.87 1.87
N LEU A 114 0.52 -8.10 2.88
CA LEU A 114 1.11 -8.67 4.09
C LEU A 114 0.04 -9.48 4.91
#